data_98641e8f427f0246e1b58264b3036ef6
#
_entry.id   98641e8f427f0246e1b58264b3036ef6
#
_cell.length_a   1.000
_cell.length_b   1.000
_cell.length_c   1.000
_cell.angle_alpha   90.00
_cell.angle_beta   90.00
_cell.angle_gamma   90.00
#
_symmetry.space_group_name_H-M   'P 1'
#
loop_
_entity.id
_entity.type
_entity.pdbx_description
1 polymer ?
#
loop_
_entity_poly.entity_id
_entity_poly.type
_entity_poly.pdbx_seq_one_letter_code
_entity_poly.pdbx_strand_id
1 'polypeptide(L)'
;YTPAIDEEQLLLRIRSEAQLFREANVPLHAEIATVVTDYDEIAGAMTVTLDGEEQTLQQAEQRLLDPDRTAREASWRATQTRWLQDRPTLDALYLRLREMRQRLAQNAGMPDYRAYRWQELQRFDYTPDESLAFGRAIETHVVPLATQRREKHRRHQGLDTLRPWDLSVDPLSRPPLRPFQKPDQLEELTARIFDQIDPELGSDFGRVRDGFLDLGSRRNKAPGGYCSFFPKTGLPYIFMNAVGTHDDVQTLLHEGGHAFHAIASNEHQSLIWNIGAPSEFAEVASMGMEMLALPYLAASRGGFYTPEDAARAQEEHLERIIQFFPYMAVVDGFQHWVYAEAGPDMTAADMDRQWAILWDRFLPGLDWDGFEAEKETGWHRKLHIFQYPFYYVEYGLAQLGALQVWRNAMTDQAAALGAYRSALALGNTRSLPELFEAAGAHLAFDADTVGELTALVAAHLPE
;
A
#
# COMPACT_ATOMS: atom_id res chain seq x y z
N TYR A 1 30.30 20.56 17.54
CA TYR A 1 30.30 19.24 16.91
C TYR A 1 29.79 19.36 15.48
N THR A 2 30.55 18.86 14.53
CA THR A 2 30.11 18.72 13.13
C THR A 2 29.79 17.24 12.93
N PRO A 3 28.53 16.86 12.66
CA PRO A 3 28.18 15.47 12.47
C PRO A 3 28.86 14.88 11.22
N ALA A 4 29.11 13.59 11.26
CA ALA A 4 29.42 12.84 10.05
C ALA A 4 28.18 12.75 9.16
N ILE A 5 28.36 12.54 7.87
CA ILE A 5 27.24 12.47 6.91
C ILE A 5 26.19 11.41 7.30
N ASP A 6 26.62 10.31 7.90
CA ASP A 6 25.74 9.23 8.34
C ASP A 6 25.00 9.55 9.65
N GLU A 7 25.36 10.65 10.33
CA GLU A 7 24.73 11.12 11.57
C GLU A 7 23.77 12.28 11.32
N GLU A 8 23.83 12.95 10.16
CA GLU A 8 23.02 14.14 9.89
C GLU A 8 21.52 13.83 9.92
N GLN A 9 21.09 12.78 9.24
CA GLN A 9 19.68 12.35 9.23
C GLN A 9 19.21 11.88 10.61
N LEU A 10 20.05 11.15 11.35
CA LEU A 10 19.73 10.72 12.71
C LEU A 10 19.52 11.92 13.63
N LEU A 11 20.41 12.91 13.57
CA LEU A 11 20.29 14.13 14.39
C LEU A 11 19.06 14.98 14.00
N LEU A 12 18.70 15.01 12.73
CA LEU A 12 17.48 15.68 12.27
C LEU A 12 16.24 15.02 12.87
N ARG A 13 16.15 13.69 12.83
CA ARG A 13 15.06 12.91 13.43
C ARG A 13 14.95 13.13 14.93
N ILE A 14 16.06 13.01 15.68
CA ILE A 14 16.10 13.25 17.12
C ILE A 14 15.65 14.67 17.48
N ARG A 15 16.07 15.67 16.69
CA ARG A 15 15.63 17.07 16.89
C ARG A 15 14.14 17.24 16.64
N SER A 16 13.62 16.60 15.59
CA SER A 16 12.20 16.63 15.26
C SER A 16 11.34 16.04 16.39
N GLU A 17 11.71 14.87 16.87
CA GLU A 17 11.04 14.23 18.01
C GLU A 17 11.07 15.10 19.26
N ALA A 18 12.23 15.68 19.60
CA ALA A 18 12.39 16.56 20.74
C ALA A 18 11.55 17.86 20.60
N GLN A 19 11.40 18.38 19.37
CA GLN A 19 10.57 19.55 19.10
C GLN A 19 9.07 19.26 19.22
N LEU A 20 8.63 18.05 18.87
CA LEU A 20 7.24 17.63 18.99
C LEU A 20 6.84 17.20 20.39
N PHE A 21 7.79 16.71 21.19
CA PHE A 21 7.49 16.18 22.51
C PHE A 21 6.81 17.22 23.41
N ARG A 22 5.67 16.86 23.98
CA ARG A 22 4.99 17.57 25.04
C ARG A 22 4.48 16.58 26.08
N GLU A 23 4.76 16.82 27.35
CA GLU A 23 4.26 15.98 28.43
C GLU A 23 2.73 15.85 28.40
N ALA A 24 2.02 16.95 28.05
CA ALA A 24 0.57 16.97 27.90
C ALA A 24 0.05 16.04 26.78
N ASN A 25 0.90 15.64 25.83
CA ASN A 25 0.52 14.76 24.73
C ASN A 25 0.62 13.27 25.10
N VAL A 26 1.39 12.91 26.15
CA VAL A 26 1.56 11.50 26.54
C VAL A 26 0.22 10.80 26.84
N PRO A 27 -0.69 11.35 27.66
CA PRO A 27 -1.99 10.73 27.88
C PRO A 27 -2.86 10.73 26.62
N LEU A 28 -2.75 11.73 25.74
CA LEU A 28 -3.50 11.77 24.48
C LEU A 28 -3.07 10.66 23.52
N HIS A 29 -1.78 10.38 23.40
CA HIS A 29 -1.30 9.25 22.60
C HIS A 29 -1.84 7.90 23.11
N ALA A 30 -1.86 7.71 24.44
CA ALA A 30 -2.44 6.50 25.02
C ALA A 30 -3.95 6.38 24.75
N GLU A 31 -4.69 7.49 24.85
CA GLU A 31 -6.12 7.51 24.55
C GLU A 31 -6.39 7.26 23.06
N ILE A 32 -5.62 7.88 22.16
CA ILE A 32 -5.71 7.62 20.71
C ILE A 32 -5.46 6.16 20.41
N ALA A 33 -4.43 5.54 21.00
CA ALA A 33 -4.16 4.12 20.82
C ALA A 33 -5.34 3.23 21.25
N THR A 34 -6.02 3.58 22.35
CA THR A 34 -7.23 2.88 22.79
C THR A 34 -8.35 3.00 21.75
N VAL A 35 -8.63 4.21 21.27
CA VAL A 35 -9.71 4.43 20.28
C VAL A 35 -9.40 3.76 18.93
N VAL A 36 -8.12 3.69 18.56
CA VAL A 36 -7.68 2.92 17.38
C VAL A 36 -7.95 1.43 17.59
N THR A 37 -7.68 0.89 18.78
CA THR A 37 -8.02 -0.51 19.11
C THR A 37 -9.53 -0.77 19.07
N ASP A 38 -10.37 0.18 19.54
CA ASP A 38 -11.83 0.06 19.43
C ASP A 38 -12.28 -0.07 17.97
N TYR A 39 -11.64 0.65 17.04
CA TYR A 39 -11.90 0.48 15.60
C TYR A 39 -11.56 -0.94 15.11
N ASP A 40 -10.41 -1.47 15.52
CA ASP A 40 -9.98 -2.83 15.13
C ASP A 40 -10.91 -3.90 15.69
N GLU A 41 -11.38 -3.74 16.92
CA GLU A 41 -12.34 -4.65 17.54
C GLU A 41 -13.68 -4.65 16.79
N ILE A 42 -14.19 -3.46 16.43
CA ILE A 42 -15.43 -3.33 15.66
C ILE A 42 -15.26 -3.98 14.27
N ALA A 43 -14.24 -3.59 13.52
CA ALA A 43 -14.02 -4.08 12.18
C ALA A 43 -13.72 -5.59 12.15
N GLY A 44 -12.90 -6.07 13.10
CA GLY A 44 -12.54 -7.49 13.24
C GLY A 44 -13.68 -8.40 13.67
N ALA A 45 -14.70 -7.86 14.37
CA ALA A 45 -15.88 -8.60 14.77
C ALA A 45 -16.97 -8.67 13.69
N MET A 46 -16.80 -7.97 12.56
CA MET A 46 -17.81 -7.97 11.51
C MET A 46 -17.89 -9.32 10.80
N THR A 47 -19.09 -9.89 10.79
CA THR A 47 -19.41 -11.09 10.01
C THR A 47 -20.67 -10.86 9.17
N VAL A 48 -20.84 -11.66 8.14
CA VAL A 48 -22.01 -11.71 7.27
C VAL A 48 -22.49 -13.14 7.09
N THR A 49 -23.79 -13.33 6.84
CA THR A 49 -24.33 -14.64 6.52
C THR A 49 -24.56 -14.74 5.01
N LEU A 50 -23.87 -15.67 4.35
CA LEU A 50 -24.03 -15.98 2.93
C LEU A 50 -24.30 -17.46 2.77
N ASP A 51 -25.34 -17.82 2.00
CA ASP A 51 -25.77 -19.21 1.77
C ASP A 51 -26.06 -20.00 3.06
N GLY A 52 -26.47 -19.28 4.13
CA GLY A 52 -26.76 -19.88 5.44
C GLY A 52 -25.55 -20.10 6.34
N GLU A 53 -24.34 -19.69 5.90
CA GLU A 53 -23.11 -19.80 6.65
C GLU A 53 -22.60 -18.41 7.07
N GLU A 54 -22.14 -18.32 8.33
CA GLU A 54 -21.48 -17.13 8.83
C GLU A 54 -20.04 -17.05 8.30
N GLN A 55 -19.67 -15.91 7.75
CA GLN A 55 -18.37 -15.64 7.13
C GLN A 55 -17.81 -14.32 7.62
N THR A 56 -16.47 -14.22 7.72
CA THR A 56 -15.80 -12.93 7.92
C THR A 56 -15.91 -12.06 6.65
N LEU A 57 -15.71 -10.74 6.78
CA LEU A 57 -15.73 -9.87 5.62
C LEU A 57 -14.67 -10.26 4.56
N GLN A 58 -13.49 -10.70 5.00
CA GLN A 58 -12.44 -11.18 4.10
C GLN A 58 -12.86 -12.44 3.31
N GLN A 59 -13.55 -13.39 3.96
CA GLN A 59 -14.08 -14.56 3.27
C GLN A 59 -15.17 -14.17 2.26
N ALA A 60 -16.04 -13.24 2.63
CA ALA A 60 -17.06 -12.72 1.72
C ALA A 60 -16.44 -11.97 0.52
N GLU A 61 -15.39 -11.18 0.72
CA GLU A 61 -14.69 -10.48 -0.35
C GLU A 61 -14.07 -11.42 -1.39
N GLN A 62 -13.67 -12.65 -1.01
CA GLN A 62 -13.21 -13.64 -1.98
C GLN A 62 -14.27 -14.00 -3.03
N ARG A 63 -15.54 -13.86 -2.70
CA ARG A 63 -16.65 -14.09 -3.63
C ARG A 63 -16.78 -13.02 -4.71
N LEU A 64 -16.11 -11.85 -4.56
CA LEU A 64 -16.05 -10.83 -5.61
C LEU A 64 -15.23 -11.28 -6.82
N LEU A 65 -14.48 -12.36 -6.68
CA LEU A 65 -13.76 -13.01 -7.78
C LEU A 65 -14.61 -14.06 -8.53
N ASP A 66 -15.82 -14.36 -8.06
CA ASP A 66 -16.69 -15.37 -8.66
C ASP A 66 -17.16 -14.92 -10.06
N PRO A 67 -17.12 -15.80 -11.08
CA PRO A 67 -17.71 -15.50 -12.38
C PRO A 67 -19.22 -15.17 -12.33
N ASP A 68 -19.97 -15.74 -11.37
CA ASP A 68 -21.40 -15.44 -11.17
C ASP A 68 -21.60 -14.03 -10.58
N ARG A 69 -22.09 -13.12 -11.40
CA ARG A 69 -22.37 -11.74 -11.00
C ARG A 69 -23.38 -11.65 -9.84
N THR A 70 -24.36 -12.55 -9.78
CA THR A 70 -25.38 -12.56 -8.72
C THR A 70 -24.73 -12.90 -7.36
N ALA A 71 -23.78 -13.84 -7.36
CA ALA A 71 -23.02 -14.18 -6.16
C ALA A 71 -22.13 -13.02 -5.70
N ARG A 72 -21.46 -12.31 -6.64
CA ARG A 72 -20.67 -11.11 -6.35
C ARG A 72 -21.54 -10.00 -5.73
N GLU A 73 -22.66 -9.68 -6.37
CA GLU A 73 -23.59 -8.66 -5.88
C GLU A 73 -24.11 -9.00 -4.48
N ALA A 74 -24.54 -10.24 -4.24
CA ALA A 74 -25.04 -10.68 -2.95
C ALA A 74 -23.98 -10.52 -1.86
N SER A 75 -22.75 -10.91 -2.13
CA SER A 75 -21.63 -10.77 -1.21
C SER A 75 -21.29 -9.31 -0.92
N TRP A 76 -21.19 -8.49 -1.96
CA TRP A 76 -20.92 -7.06 -1.83
C TRP A 76 -22.00 -6.36 -0.99
N ARG A 77 -23.28 -6.59 -1.31
CA ARG A 77 -24.40 -6.02 -0.55
C ARG A 77 -24.36 -6.40 0.92
N ALA A 78 -24.10 -7.68 1.22
CA ALA A 78 -24.02 -8.15 2.60
C ALA A 78 -22.89 -7.44 3.36
N THR A 79 -21.69 -7.34 2.79
CA THR A 79 -20.54 -6.67 3.42
C THR A 79 -20.78 -5.18 3.60
N GLN A 80 -21.34 -4.49 2.60
CA GLN A 80 -21.62 -3.05 2.70
C GLN A 80 -22.72 -2.76 3.75
N THR A 81 -23.80 -3.54 3.75
CA THR A 81 -24.87 -3.44 4.77
C THR A 81 -24.30 -3.62 6.18
N ARG A 82 -23.35 -4.55 6.36
CA ARG A 82 -22.71 -4.78 7.66
C ARG A 82 -21.91 -3.56 8.12
N TRP A 83 -21.15 -2.91 7.25
CA TRP A 83 -20.45 -1.66 7.56
C TRP A 83 -21.41 -0.52 7.94
N LEU A 84 -22.51 -0.37 7.22
CA LEU A 84 -23.51 0.66 7.49
C LEU A 84 -24.21 0.49 8.85
N GLN A 85 -24.30 -0.74 9.38
CA GLN A 85 -24.86 -0.99 10.72
C GLN A 85 -24.05 -0.31 11.81
N ASP A 86 -22.73 -0.26 11.69
CA ASP A 86 -21.84 0.36 12.68
C ASP A 86 -21.49 1.82 12.34
N ARG A 87 -22.07 2.40 11.28
CA ARG A 87 -21.80 3.79 10.86
C ARG A 87 -21.84 4.80 12.02
N PRO A 88 -22.89 4.84 12.89
CA PRO A 88 -22.93 5.84 13.96
C PRO A 88 -21.77 5.71 14.95
N THR A 89 -21.31 4.49 15.20
CA THR A 89 -20.19 4.20 16.09
C THR A 89 -18.87 4.62 15.46
N LEU A 90 -18.65 4.29 14.18
CA LEU A 90 -17.44 4.65 13.42
C LEU A 90 -17.34 6.17 13.23
N ASP A 91 -18.46 6.85 12.95
CA ASP A 91 -18.54 8.31 12.89
C ASP A 91 -18.07 8.96 14.20
N ALA A 92 -18.62 8.48 15.32
CA ALA A 92 -18.29 9.01 16.65
C ALA A 92 -16.81 8.75 17.01
N LEU A 93 -16.29 7.55 16.72
CA LEU A 93 -14.88 7.20 16.90
C LEU A 93 -13.94 8.14 16.14
N TYR A 94 -14.23 8.36 14.86
CA TYR A 94 -13.36 9.19 14.04
C TYR A 94 -13.40 10.66 14.44
N LEU A 95 -14.56 11.21 14.77
CA LEU A 95 -14.69 12.57 15.29
C LEU A 95 -13.90 12.75 16.60
N ARG A 96 -13.94 11.73 17.49
CA ARG A 96 -13.11 11.72 18.71
C ARG A 96 -11.61 11.68 18.39
N LEU A 97 -11.18 10.81 17.45
CA LEU A 97 -9.79 10.77 16.99
C LEU A 97 -9.34 12.13 16.44
N ARG A 98 -10.17 12.75 15.58
CA ARG A 98 -9.87 14.08 15.02
C ARG A 98 -9.66 15.12 16.12
N GLU A 99 -10.57 15.19 17.11
CA GLU A 99 -10.46 16.13 18.22
C GLU A 99 -9.14 15.93 18.99
N MET A 100 -8.83 14.71 19.39
CA MET A 100 -7.60 14.39 20.11
C MET A 100 -6.34 14.73 19.30
N ARG A 101 -6.33 14.42 18.00
CA ARG A 101 -5.23 14.73 17.08
C ARG A 101 -5.03 16.23 16.90
N GLN A 102 -6.11 17.01 16.79
CA GLN A 102 -6.01 18.47 16.78
C GLN A 102 -5.43 19.02 18.10
N ARG A 103 -5.80 18.44 19.25
CA ARG A 103 -5.21 18.79 20.55
C ARG A 103 -3.71 18.46 20.63
N LEU A 104 -3.25 17.34 20.06
CA LEU A 104 -1.81 17.03 19.94
C LEU A 104 -1.06 18.17 19.24
N ALA A 105 -1.58 18.61 18.10
CA ALA A 105 -1.00 19.71 17.33
C ALA A 105 -1.00 21.03 18.09
N GLN A 106 -2.11 21.40 18.72
CA GLN A 106 -2.24 22.61 19.53
C GLN A 106 -1.23 22.64 20.69
N ASN A 107 -1.11 21.54 21.43
CA ASN A 107 -0.14 21.39 22.52
C ASN A 107 1.30 21.52 22.01
N ALA A 108 1.60 21.08 20.81
CA ALA A 108 2.90 21.21 20.17
C ALA A 108 3.15 22.62 19.57
N GLY A 109 2.14 23.48 19.52
CA GLY A 109 2.21 24.81 18.90
C GLY A 109 2.15 24.78 17.38
N MET A 110 1.59 23.71 16.80
CA MET A 110 1.42 23.54 15.36
C MET A 110 0.07 24.15 14.90
N PRO A 111 -0.03 24.63 13.66
CA PRO A 111 -1.25 25.24 13.14
C PRO A 111 -2.43 24.26 13.04
N ASP A 112 -2.15 23.01 12.71
CA ASP A 112 -3.11 21.92 12.56
C ASP A 112 -2.45 20.56 12.75
N TYR A 113 -3.27 19.49 12.77
CA TYR A 113 -2.74 18.13 12.90
C TYR A 113 -1.96 17.67 11.65
N ARG A 114 -2.24 18.19 10.47
CA ARG A 114 -1.45 17.87 9.27
C ARG A 114 -0.01 18.31 9.45
N ALA A 115 0.24 19.53 9.90
CA ALA A 115 1.58 20.04 10.17
C ALA A 115 2.29 19.23 11.27
N TYR A 116 1.57 18.90 12.36
CA TYR A 116 2.09 18.03 13.41
C TYR A 116 2.49 16.66 12.87
N ARG A 117 1.58 16.01 12.15
CA ARG A 117 1.80 14.65 11.64
C ARG A 117 2.87 14.59 10.56
N TRP A 118 3.00 15.63 9.75
CA TRP A 118 4.08 15.73 8.76
C TRP A 118 5.44 15.68 9.39
N GLN A 119 5.63 16.42 10.48
CA GLN A 119 6.86 16.41 11.26
C GLN A 119 7.04 15.07 12.03
N GLU A 120 5.98 14.49 12.58
CA GLU A 120 5.99 13.21 13.27
C GLU A 120 6.37 12.05 12.31
N LEU A 121 5.91 12.10 11.06
CA LEU A 121 6.31 11.18 9.99
C LEU A 121 7.73 11.47 9.44
N GLN A 122 8.42 12.48 9.99
CA GLN A 122 9.79 12.85 9.60
C GLN A 122 9.91 13.22 8.10
N ARG A 123 8.88 13.83 7.53
CA ARG A 123 8.84 14.28 6.14
C ARG A 123 9.56 15.61 5.99
N PHE A 124 10.89 15.54 5.89
CA PHE A 124 11.74 16.72 5.79
C PHE A 124 11.95 17.20 4.35
N ASP A 125 11.72 16.32 3.38
CA ASP A 125 12.13 16.48 1.99
C ASP A 125 10.98 16.86 1.05
N TYR A 126 9.75 16.88 1.54
CA TYR A 126 8.59 17.33 0.77
C TYR A 126 7.48 17.90 1.66
N THR A 127 6.61 18.68 1.06
CA THR A 127 5.56 19.46 1.70
C THR A 127 4.17 18.87 1.46
N PRO A 128 3.14 19.24 2.27
CA PRO A 128 1.76 18.94 1.97
C PRO A 128 1.29 19.43 0.59
N ASP A 129 1.81 20.56 0.11
CA ASP A 129 1.44 21.11 -1.20
C ASP A 129 1.99 20.28 -2.37
N GLU A 130 3.16 19.66 -2.19
CA GLU A 130 3.72 18.70 -3.15
C GLU A 130 2.91 17.41 -3.17
N SER A 131 2.44 16.88 -2.01
CA SER A 131 1.51 15.75 -1.97
C SER A 131 0.22 16.07 -2.74
N LEU A 132 -0.35 17.25 -2.53
CA LEU A 132 -1.54 17.69 -3.29
C LEU A 132 -1.23 17.91 -4.78
N ALA A 133 -0.01 18.33 -5.15
CA ALA A 133 0.43 18.42 -6.55
C ALA A 133 0.48 17.03 -7.20
N PHE A 134 0.98 16.04 -6.48
CA PHE A 134 0.96 14.64 -6.91
C PHE A 134 -0.48 14.15 -7.17
N GLY A 135 -1.43 14.43 -6.26
CA GLY A 135 -2.85 14.13 -6.49
C GLY A 135 -3.39 14.75 -7.80
N ARG A 136 -3.03 16.01 -8.10
CA ARG A 136 -3.42 16.67 -9.36
C ARG A 136 -2.78 16.02 -10.61
N ALA A 137 -1.53 15.58 -10.50
CA ALA A 137 -0.85 14.85 -11.56
C ALA A 137 -1.53 13.49 -11.84
N ILE A 138 -1.93 12.77 -10.79
CA ILE A 138 -2.72 11.53 -10.89
C ILE A 138 -4.06 11.80 -11.59
N GLU A 139 -4.78 12.84 -11.19
CA GLU A 139 -6.04 13.23 -11.84
C GLU A 139 -5.87 13.44 -13.34
N THR A 140 -4.79 14.11 -13.73
CA THR A 140 -4.53 14.49 -15.12
C THR A 140 -4.10 13.30 -15.98
N HIS A 141 -3.25 12.42 -15.47
CA HIS A 141 -2.57 11.39 -16.27
C HIS A 141 -3.06 9.97 -15.99
N VAL A 142 -3.33 9.63 -14.73
CA VAL A 142 -3.69 8.25 -14.36
C VAL A 142 -5.20 8.00 -14.44
N VAL A 143 -6.02 8.94 -13.97
CA VAL A 143 -7.49 8.78 -13.95
C VAL A 143 -8.07 8.49 -15.33
N PRO A 144 -7.64 9.16 -16.44
CA PRO A 144 -8.13 8.83 -17.78
C PRO A 144 -7.81 7.39 -18.19
N LEU A 145 -6.59 6.91 -17.94
CA LEU A 145 -6.20 5.52 -18.23
C LEU A 145 -6.98 4.53 -17.38
N ALA A 146 -7.08 4.75 -16.07
CA ALA A 146 -7.85 3.91 -15.16
C ALA A 146 -9.34 3.84 -15.58
N THR A 147 -9.91 4.95 -16.04
CA THR A 147 -11.28 5.00 -16.55
C THR A 147 -11.43 4.22 -17.85
N GLN A 148 -10.48 4.36 -18.77
CA GLN A 148 -10.46 3.59 -20.01
C GLN A 148 -10.37 2.08 -19.73
N ARG A 149 -9.56 1.66 -18.76
CA ARG A 149 -9.41 0.25 -18.36
C ARG A 149 -10.70 -0.28 -17.74
N ARG A 150 -11.39 0.49 -16.88
CA ARG A 150 -12.70 0.12 -16.33
C ARG A 150 -13.76 -0.01 -17.44
N GLU A 151 -13.76 0.89 -18.41
CA GLU A 151 -14.67 0.80 -19.56
C GLU A 151 -14.38 -0.41 -20.45
N LYS A 152 -13.11 -0.77 -20.64
CA LYS A 152 -12.71 -2.02 -21.31
C LYS A 152 -13.21 -3.24 -20.54
N HIS A 153 -13.04 -3.26 -19.21
CA HIS A 153 -13.54 -4.29 -18.32
C HIS A 153 -15.05 -4.45 -18.45
N ARG A 154 -15.81 -3.36 -18.40
CA ARG A 154 -17.26 -3.35 -18.59
C ARG A 154 -17.68 -4.00 -19.92
N ARG A 155 -17.01 -3.62 -21.03
CA ARG A 155 -17.30 -4.18 -22.37
C ARG A 155 -17.01 -5.67 -22.45
N HIS A 156 -15.88 -6.13 -21.91
CA HIS A 156 -15.52 -7.53 -21.92
C HIS A 156 -16.53 -8.40 -21.15
N GLN A 157 -17.08 -7.88 -20.07
CA GLN A 157 -18.14 -8.55 -19.34
C GLN A 157 -19.55 -8.40 -19.97
N GLY A 158 -19.71 -7.61 -21.02
CA GLY A 158 -21.00 -7.37 -21.66
C GLY A 158 -22.01 -6.63 -20.77
N LEU A 159 -21.54 -5.77 -19.86
CA LEU A 159 -22.38 -5.07 -18.91
C LEU A 159 -22.83 -3.72 -19.46
N ASP A 160 -24.08 -3.32 -19.14
CA ASP A 160 -24.60 -1.99 -19.46
C ASP A 160 -23.90 -0.92 -18.59
N THR A 161 -23.75 -1.19 -17.28
CA THR A 161 -23.02 -0.35 -16.33
C THR A 161 -22.09 -1.20 -15.47
N LEU A 162 -20.97 -0.60 -15.02
CA LEU A 162 -20.02 -1.23 -14.12
C LEU A 162 -20.40 -0.87 -12.68
N ARG A 163 -20.73 -1.87 -11.89
CA ARG A 163 -21.06 -1.75 -10.47
C ARG A 163 -19.85 -2.05 -9.58
N PRO A 164 -19.82 -1.63 -8.32
CA PRO A 164 -18.70 -1.89 -7.43
C PRO A 164 -18.29 -3.37 -7.30
N TRP A 165 -19.24 -4.29 -7.37
CA TRP A 165 -18.98 -5.73 -7.31
C TRP A 165 -18.45 -6.35 -8.61
N ASP A 166 -18.32 -5.56 -9.67
CA ASP A 166 -17.78 -6.03 -10.94
C ASP A 166 -16.28 -5.77 -11.09
N LEU A 167 -15.63 -5.08 -10.13
CA LEU A 167 -14.25 -4.62 -10.27
C LEU A 167 -13.19 -5.71 -10.06
N SER A 168 -13.45 -6.68 -9.19
CA SER A 168 -12.45 -7.66 -8.75
C SER A 168 -12.39 -8.91 -9.61
N VAL A 169 -13.45 -9.20 -10.37
CA VAL A 169 -13.51 -10.39 -11.23
C VAL A 169 -12.64 -10.18 -12.47
N ASP A 170 -12.05 -11.27 -12.97
CA ASP A 170 -11.31 -11.23 -14.25
C ASP A 170 -12.23 -10.73 -15.39
N PRO A 171 -11.81 -9.73 -16.20
CA PRO A 171 -12.64 -9.15 -17.25
C PRO A 171 -13.14 -10.18 -18.28
N LEU A 172 -12.38 -11.24 -18.50
CA LEU A 172 -12.70 -12.34 -19.42
C LEU A 172 -13.34 -13.53 -18.71
N SER A 173 -13.71 -13.38 -17.42
CA SER A 173 -14.28 -14.44 -16.59
C SER A 173 -13.43 -15.72 -16.52
N ARG A 174 -12.10 -15.59 -16.64
CA ARG A 174 -11.17 -16.71 -16.46
C ARG A 174 -11.11 -17.09 -14.98
N PRO A 175 -10.88 -18.36 -14.66
CA PRO A 175 -10.67 -18.79 -13.27
C PRO A 175 -9.51 -18.01 -12.61
N PRO A 176 -9.56 -17.72 -11.31
CA PRO A 176 -8.44 -17.09 -10.60
C PRO A 176 -7.15 -17.88 -10.74
N LEU A 177 -6.02 -17.19 -10.85
CA LEU A 177 -4.70 -17.81 -10.86
C LEU A 177 -4.46 -18.60 -9.56
N ARG A 178 -4.00 -19.83 -9.67
CA ARG A 178 -3.68 -20.73 -8.55
C ARG A 178 -2.24 -21.26 -8.69
N PRO A 179 -1.23 -20.42 -8.39
CA PRO A 179 0.18 -20.70 -8.68
C PRO A 179 0.79 -21.82 -7.85
N PHE A 180 0.23 -22.14 -6.69
CA PHE A 180 0.74 -23.18 -5.79
C PHE A 180 -0.39 -23.80 -4.95
N GLN A 181 -0.11 -24.94 -4.34
CA GLN A 181 -1.06 -25.66 -3.46
C GLN A 181 -0.64 -25.69 -2.00
N LYS A 182 0.66 -25.52 -1.72
CA LYS A 182 1.23 -25.58 -0.37
C LYS A 182 2.22 -24.44 -0.16
N PRO A 183 2.32 -23.88 1.05
CA PRO A 183 3.29 -22.82 1.35
C PRO A 183 4.74 -23.16 1.00
N ASP A 184 5.16 -24.42 1.14
CA ASP A 184 6.51 -24.87 0.77
C ASP A 184 6.81 -24.65 -0.73
N GLN A 185 5.79 -24.80 -1.61
CA GLN A 185 5.94 -24.52 -3.05
C GLN A 185 6.10 -23.03 -3.31
N LEU A 186 5.35 -22.18 -2.57
CA LEU A 186 5.49 -20.73 -2.63
C LEU A 186 6.92 -20.33 -2.25
N GLU A 187 7.42 -20.81 -1.13
CA GLU A 187 8.78 -20.58 -0.65
C GLU A 187 9.85 -21.00 -1.66
N GLU A 188 9.77 -22.24 -2.16
CA GLU A 188 10.77 -22.79 -3.07
C GLU A 188 10.83 -22.05 -4.41
N LEU A 189 9.67 -21.76 -5.01
CA LEU A 189 9.61 -21.07 -6.30
C LEU A 189 10.02 -19.61 -6.18
N THR A 190 9.65 -18.91 -5.08
CA THR A 190 10.11 -17.55 -4.82
C THR A 190 11.63 -17.50 -4.60
N ALA A 191 12.20 -18.47 -3.88
CA ALA A 191 13.67 -18.58 -3.73
C ALA A 191 14.38 -18.71 -5.10
N ARG A 192 13.83 -19.48 -6.02
CA ARG A 192 14.36 -19.58 -7.40
C ARG A 192 14.26 -18.27 -8.16
N ILE A 193 13.16 -17.55 -8.01
CA ILE A 193 12.99 -16.23 -8.64
C ILE A 193 14.07 -15.27 -8.13
N PHE A 194 14.27 -15.16 -6.82
CA PHE A 194 15.29 -14.29 -6.26
C PHE A 194 16.72 -14.67 -6.71
N ASP A 195 17.03 -15.98 -6.77
CA ASP A 195 18.32 -16.45 -7.31
C ASP A 195 18.52 -16.12 -8.79
N GLN A 196 17.44 -16.16 -9.59
CA GLN A 196 17.48 -15.78 -11.01
C GLN A 196 17.58 -14.25 -11.21
N ILE A 197 17.04 -13.45 -10.29
CA ILE A 197 17.21 -11.99 -10.32
C ILE A 197 18.65 -11.64 -9.98
N ASP A 198 19.15 -12.17 -8.85
CA ASP A 198 20.52 -11.97 -8.35
C ASP A 198 20.90 -13.12 -7.38
N PRO A 199 22.03 -13.81 -7.58
CA PRO A 199 22.49 -14.85 -6.66
C PRO A 199 22.71 -14.37 -5.22
N GLU A 200 23.01 -13.08 -4.99
CA GLU A 200 23.14 -12.54 -3.64
C GLU A 200 21.75 -12.42 -2.96
N LEU A 201 20.72 -11.97 -3.70
CA LEU A 201 19.34 -11.97 -3.20
C LEU A 201 18.85 -13.40 -2.91
N GLY A 202 19.20 -14.36 -3.77
CA GLY A 202 18.94 -15.79 -3.53
C GLY A 202 19.61 -16.29 -2.25
N SER A 203 20.87 -15.91 -2.02
CA SER A 203 21.62 -16.24 -0.79
C SER A 203 20.99 -15.62 0.45
N ASP A 204 20.60 -14.34 0.39
CA ASP A 204 19.98 -13.63 1.49
C ASP A 204 18.62 -14.22 1.85
N PHE A 205 17.79 -14.53 0.85
CA PHE A 205 16.53 -15.22 1.08
C PHE A 205 16.75 -16.62 1.68
N GLY A 206 17.81 -17.30 1.28
CA GLY A 206 18.25 -18.58 1.88
C GLY A 206 18.47 -18.47 3.39
N ARG A 207 19.04 -17.36 3.88
CA ARG A 207 19.22 -17.07 5.31
C ARG A 207 17.89 -16.86 6.03
N VAL A 208 16.92 -16.22 5.37
CA VAL A 208 15.58 -15.98 5.93
C VAL A 208 14.78 -17.29 5.98
N ARG A 209 14.94 -18.18 5.00
CA ARG A 209 14.31 -19.51 4.97
C ARG A 209 14.68 -20.39 6.16
N ASP A 210 15.82 -20.17 6.78
CA ASP A 210 16.28 -20.98 7.93
C ASP A 210 15.58 -20.55 9.24
N GLY A 211 14.26 -20.71 9.28
CA GLY A 211 13.44 -20.52 10.48
C GLY A 211 12.85 -19.12 10.69
N PHE A 212 12.94 -18.24 9.68
CA PHE A 212 12.41 -16.86 9.74
C PHE A 212 11.21 -16.63 8.80
N LEU A 213 10.51 -17.70 8.38
CA LEU A 213 9.31 -17.63 7.55
C LEU A 213 8.12 -18.28 8.27
N ASP A 214 6.98 -17.58 8.29
CA ASP A 214 5.68 -18.13 8.67
C ASP A 214 4.66 -17.77 7.59
N LEU A 215 4.58 -18.59 6.55
CA LEU A 215 3.85 -18.26 5.32
C LEU A 215 2.40 -18.76 5.33
N GLY A 216 2.13 -19.95 5.87
CA GLY A 216 0.84 -20.63 5.73
C GLY A 216 -0.27 -20.01 6.60
N SER A 217 -1.49 -19.91 6.06
CA SER A 217 -2.68 -19.56 6.83
C SER A 217 -3.11 -20.70 7.73
N ARG A 218 -3.56 -20.39 8.94
CA ARG A 218 -4.10 -21.36 9.90
C ARG A 218 -5.04 -20.70 10.90
N ARG A 219 -5.90 -21.50 11.54
CA ARG A 219 -6.84 -21.02 12.57
C ARG A 219 -6.09 -20.30 13.69
N ASN A 220 -6.63 -19.19 14.15
CA ASN A 220 -6.08 -18.31 15.20
C ASN A 220 -4.76 -17.60 14.85
N LYS A 221 -4.33 -17.59 13.57
CA LYS A 221 -3.26 -16.75 13.09
C LYS A 221 -3.81 -15.36 12.76
N ALA A 222 -3.10 -14.30 13.18
CA ALA A 222 -3.48 -12.93 12.86
C ALA A 222 -3.53 -12.72 11.34
N PRO A 223 -4.48 -11.92 10.80
CA PRO A 223 -4.54 -11.62 9.36
C PRO A 223 -3.39 -10.70 8.93
N GLY A 224 -3.19 -10.61 7.61
CA GLY A 224 -2.20 -9.73 7.00
C GLY A 224 -0.86 -10.41 6.69
N GLY A 225 0.07 -9.63 6.18
CA GLY A 225 1.46 -9.97 5.91
C GLY A 225 2.36 -8.82 6.36
N TYR A 226 3.56 -9.11 6.80
CA TYR A 226 4.58 -8.12 7.17
C TYR A 226 5.98 -8.75 7.24
N CYS A 227 6.98 -7.91 7.07
CA CYS A 227 8.37 -8.22 7.37
C CYS A 227 8.83 -7.45 8.61
N SER A 228 9.36 -8.14 9.62
CA SER A 228 9.90 -7.55 10.83
C SER A 228 11.37 -7.88 10.99
N PHE A 229 12.19 -6.87 11.28
CA PHE A 229 13.63 -7.05 11.51
C PHE A 229 13.94 -7.32 12.97
N PHE A 230 14.78 -8.33 13.25
CA PHE A 230 15.29 -8.63 14.58
C PHE A 230 16.76 -8.21 14.72
N PRO A 231 17.07 -7.06 15.33
CA PRO A 231 18.43 -6.52 15.38
C PRO A 231 19.45 -7.46 16.03
N LYS A 232 19.02 -8.28 16.99
CA LYS A 232 19.90 -9.22 17.70
C LYS A 232 20.36 -10.37 16.80
N THR A 233 19.50 -10.86 15.93
CA THR A 233 19.83 -11.95 14.98
C THR A 233 20.43 -11.41 13.68
N GLY A 234 20.20 -10.13 13.38
CA GLY A 234 20.57 -9.50 12.12
C GLY A 234 19.74 -10.02 10.92
N LEU A 235 18.60 -10.67 11.18
CA LEU A 235 17.74 -11.26 10.15
C LEU A 235 16.30 -10.76 10.27
N PRO A 236 15.62 -10.55 9.13
CA PRO A 236 14.19 -10.27 9.07
C PRO A 236 13.38 -11.55 9.22
N TYR A 237 12.14 -11.40 9.65
CA TYR A 237 11.12 -12.45 9.76
C TYR A 237 9.91 -12.06 8.90
N ILE A 238 9.51 -12.95 8.01
CA ILE A 238 8.35 -12.75 7.14
C ILE A 238 7.16 -13.55 7.67
N PHE A 239 6.07 -12.84 7.91
CA PHE A 239 4.78 -13.38 8.33
C PHE A 239 3.74 -13.10 7.24
N MET A 240 2.95 -14.10 6.83
CA MET A 240 1.82 -13.91 5.92
C MET A 240 0.80 -15.05 6.05
N ASN A 241 -0.30 -14.98 5.30
CA ASN A 241 -1.40 -15.93 5.36
C ASN A 241 -1.71 -16.54 3.98
N ALA A 242 -0.73 -17.24 3.40
CA ALA A 242 -0.83 -17.82 2.07
C ALA A 242 -1.91 -18.92 1.97
N VAL A 243 -2.72 -18.84 0.91
CA VAL A 243 -3.85 -19.74 0.60
C VAL A 243 -3.86 -20.25 -0.85
N GLY A 244 -2.80 -20.01 -1.62
CA GLY A 244 -2.64 -20.48 -2.99
C GLY A 244 -3.04 -19.49 -4.09
N THR A 245 -3.08 -18.21 -3.79
CA THR A 245 -3.50 -17.14 -4.72
C THR A 245 -2.31 -16.47 -5.40
N HIS A 246 -2.59 -15.70 -6.47
CA HIS A 246 -1.60 -14.82 -7.07
C HIS A 246 -1.14 -13.73 -6.10
N ASP A 247 -2.04 -13.20 -5.28
CA ASP A 247 -1.72 -12.21 -4.24
C ASP A 247 -0.68 -12.72 -3.24
N ASP A 248 -0.68 -14.01 -2.92
CA ASP A 248 0.32 -14.59 -2.02
C ASP A 248 1.74 -14.54 -2.64
N VAL A 249 1.84 -14.73 -3.97
CA VAL A 249 3.12 -14.58 -4.68
C VAL A 249 3.60 -13.15 -4.63
N GLN A 250 2.73 -12.18 -4.93
CA GLN A 250 3.07 -10.76 -4.87
C GLN A 250 3.46 -10.35 -3.45
N THR A 251 2.70 -10.80 -2.44
CA THR A 251 3.02 -10.52 -1.02
C THR A 251 4.41 -11.05 -0.66
N LEU A 252 4.77 -12.30 -1.01
CA LEU A 252 6.10 -12.81 -0.66
C LEU A 252 7.23 -12.10 -1.43
N LEU A 253 7.01 -11.65 -2.66
CA LEU A 253 7.96 -10.82 -3.39
C LEU A 253 8.14 -9.45 -2.72
N HIS A 254 7.05 -8.83 -2.29
CA HIS A 254 7.02 -7.58 -1.56
C HIS A 254 7.78 -7.68 -0.22
N GLU A 255 7.42 -8.64 0.62
CA GLU A 255 8.07 -8.85 1.92
C GLU A 255 9.55 -9.27 1.75
N GLY A 256 9.87 -9.95 0.64
CA GLY A 256 11.25 -10.22 0.21
C GLY A 256 12.05 -8.95 -0.01
N GLY A 257 11.46 -7.93 -0.67
CA GLY A 257 12.09 -6.62 -0.86
C GLY A 257 12.42 -5.93 0.47
N HIS A 258 11.49 -5.95 1.44
CA HIS A 258 11.75 -5.48 2.79
C HIS A 258 12.85 -6.29 3.49
N ALA A 259 12.86 -7.60 3.31
CA ALA A 259 13.88 -8.46 3.90
C ALA A 259 15.28 -8.13 3.35
N PHE A 260 15.44 -7.93 2.05
CA PHE A 260 16.70 -7.53 1.44
C PHE A 260 17.15 -6.15 1.90
N HIS A 261 16.21 -5.21 2.04
CA HIS A 261 16.51 -3.89 2.59
C HIS A 261 17.03 -4.00 4.03
N ALA A 262 16.36 -4.78 4.88
CA ALA A 262 16.77 -4.97 6.27
C ALA A 262 18.16 -5.62 6.37
N ILE A 263 18.46 -6.65 5.56
CA ILE A 263 19.75 -7.32 5.52
C ILE A 263 20.85 -6.35 5.04
N ALA A 264 20.64 -5.71 3.89
CA ALA A 264 21.62 -4.81 3.29
C ALA A 264 21.94 -3.62 4.22
N SER A 265 20.92 -2.98 4.80
CA SER A 265 21.14 -1.88 5.73
C SER A 265 21.84 -2.35 7.02
N ASN A 266 21.47 -3.50 7.58
CA ASN A 266 22.12 -4.05 8.77
C ASN A 266 23.59 -4.39 8.56
N GLU A 267 23.97 -4.86 7.39
CA GLU A 267 25.35 -5.22 7.06
C GLU A 267 26.25 -3.99 6.84
N HIS A 268 25.66 -2.86 6.42
CA HIS A 268 26.42 -1.66 6.07
C HIS A 268 26.30 -0.52 7.09
N GLN A 269 25.31 -0.56 8.00
CA GLN A 269 25.11 0.50 8.98
C GLN A 269 25.64 0.10 10.36
N SER A 270 26.49 0.97 10.94
CA SER A 270 27.06 0.74 12.26
C SER A 270 26.11 1.08 13.41
N LEU A 271 25.13 1.96 13.16
CA LEU A 271 24.14 2.40 14.14
C LEU A 271 22.80 1.74 13.86
N ILE A 272 22.22 1.11 14.89
CA ILE A 272 20.92 0.46 14.80
C ILE A 272 19.80 1.41 14.32
N TRP A 273 19.89 2.69 14.66
CA TRP A 273 18.92 3.73 14.23
C TRP A 273 19.00 4.09 12.76
N ASN A 274 20.02 3.63 12.06
CA ASN A 274 20.22 3.81 10.62
C ASN A 274 19.82 2.57 9.82
N ILE A 275 19.38 1.48 10.48
CA ILE A 275 18.80 0.31 9.81
C ILE A 275 17.38 0.67 9.38
N GLY A 276 17.00 0.30 8.16
CA GLY A 276 15.74 0.72 7.53
C GLY A 276 15.91 2.04 6.77
N ALA A 277 14.82 2.66 6.36
CA ALA A 277 14.77 3.94 5.64
C ALA A 277 13.46 4.67 5.96
N PRO A 278 13.26 5.92 5.49
CA PRO A 278 11.93 6.51 5.43
C PRO A 278 10.95 5.56 4.72
N SER A 279 9.70 5.56 5.16
CA SER A 279 8.72 4.55 4.70
C SER A 279 8.51 4.58 3.20
N GLU A 280 8.52 5.77 2.58
CA GLU A 280 8.45 5.94 1.12
C GLU A 280 9.53 5.13 0.40
N PHE A 281 10.77 5.13 0.91
CA PHE A 281 11.86 4.38 0.30
C PHE A 281 11.85 2.90 0.71
N ALA A 282 11.41 2.57 1.91
CA ALA A 282 11.19 1.18 2.33
C ALA A 282 10.19 0.47 1.41
N GLU A 283 9.16 1.19 0.97
CA GLU A 283 8.19 0.66 0.01
C GLU A 283 8.73 0.68 -1.45
N VAL A 284 9.70 1.53 -1.80
CA VAL A 284 10.45 1.36 -3.07
C VAL A 284 11.20 0.04 -3.08
N ALA A 285 11.75 -0.38 -1.94
CA ALA A 285 12.43 -1.66 -1.83
C ALA A 285 11.48 -2.83 -2.09
N SER A 286 10.30 -2.83 -1.47
CA SER A 286 9.30 -3.89 -1.62
C SER A 286 8.65 -3.89 -3.00
N MET A 287 8.07 -2.77 -3.44
CA MET A 287 7.40 -2.64 -4.73
C MET A 287 8.37 -2.74 -5.91
N GLY A 288 9.62 -2.27 -5.74
CA GLY A 288 10.68 -2.46 -6.71
C GLY A 288 11.00 -3.93 -6.93
N MET A 289 11.00 -4.74 -5.89
CA MET A 289 11.22 -6.20 -6.00
C MET A 289 10.06 -6.89 -6.74
N GLU A 290 8.80 -6.49 -6.48
CA GLU A 290 7.66 -6.98 -7.25
C GLU A 290 7.86 -6.74 -8.76
N MET A 291 8.28 -5.54 -9.14
CA MET A 291 8.52 -5.16 -10.53
C MET A 291 9.73 -5.88 -11.15
N LEU A 292 10.83 -6.03 -10.41
CA LEU A 292 12.03 -6.74 -10.85
C LEU A 292 11.79 -8.24 -11.04
N ALA A 293 10.82 -8.82 -10.33
CA ALA A 293 10.45 -10.21 -10.42
C ALA A 293 9.56 -10.56 -11.63
N LEU A 294 8.88 -9.58 -12.25
CA LEU A 294 7.92 -9.83 -13.34
C LEU A 294 8.47 -10.73 -14.48
N PRO A 295 9.72 -10.54 -14.98
CA PRO A 295 10.25 -11.40 -16.05
C PRO A 295 10.47 -12.86 -15.64
N TYR A 296 10.45 -13.16 -14.34
CA TYR A 296 10.79 -14.49 -13.78
C TYR A 296 9.57 -15.27 -13.31
N LEU A 297 8.36 -14.73 -13.48
CA LEU A 297 7.12 -15.39 -13.04
C LEU A 297 6.79 -16.68 -13.83
N ALA A 298 7.27 -16.81 -15.08
CA ALA A 298 7.06 -18.00 -15.89
C ALA A 298 7.89 -19.19 -15.38
N ALA A 299 7.31 -20.39 -15.40
CA ALA A 299 7.98 -21.65 -14.99
C ALA A 299 9.25 -21.95 -15.80
N SER A 300 9.30 -21.53 -17.06
CA SER A 300 10.51 -21.62 -17.91
C SER A 300 11.68 -20.76 -17.39
N ARG A 301 11.40 -19.81 -16.49
CA ARG A 301 12.36 -18.95 -15.82
C ARG A 301 12.42 -19.20 -14.30
N GLY A 302 11.98 -20.38 -13.85
CA GLY A 302 12.01 -20.78 -12.44
C GLY A 302 10.78 -20.39 -11.62
N GLY A 303 9.82 -19.66 -12.19
CA GLY A 303 8.62 -19.16 -11.52
C GLY A 303 7.44 -20.12 -11.48
N PHE A 304 6.25 -19.57 -11.34
CA PHE A 304 5.03 -20.26 -10.96
C PHE A 304 4.13 -20.65 -12.13
N TYR A 305 4.20 -19.95 -13.27
CA TYR A 305 3.13 -19.91 -14.26
C TYR A 305 3.52 -20.49 -15.61
N THR A 306 2.52 -20.94 -16.36
CA THR A 306 2.67 -21.10 -17.81
C THR A 306 3.03 -19.73 -18.44
N PRO A 307 3.56 -19.69 -19.67
CA PRO A 307 3.80 -18.39 -20.32
C PRO A 307 2.56 -17.50 -20.42
N GLU A 308 1.39 -18.09 -20.69
CA GLU A 308 0.11 -17.40 -20.79
C GLU A 308 -0.34 -16.84 -19.43
N ASP A 309 -0.25 -17.65 -18.37
CA ASP A 309 -0.60 -17.21 -17.01
C ASP A 309 0.41 -16.21 -16.46
N ALA A 310 1.69 -16.29 -16.83
CA ALA A 310 2.69 -15.29 -16.45
C ALA A 310 2.40 -13.92 -17.10
N ALA A 311 2.00 -13.90 -18.38
CA ALA A 311 1.57 -12.67 -19.04
C ALA A 311 0.32 -12.08 -18.36
N ARG A 312 -0.64 -12.93 -17.99
CA ARG A 312 -1.82 -12.52 -17.25
C ARG A 312 -1.48 -11.98 -15.86
N ALA A 313 -0.59 -12.63 -15.13
CA ALA A 313 -0.13 -12.19 -13.81
C ALA A 313 0.53 -10.80 -13.89
N GLN A 314 1.34 -10.57 -14.93
CA GLN A 314 1.91 -9.26 -15.20
C GLN A 314 0.85 -8.21 -15.54
N GLU A 315 -0.14 -8.54 -16.38
CA GLU A 315 -1.27 -7.67 -16.70
C GLU A 315 -2.05 -7.28 -15.43
N GLU A 316 -2.42 -8.27 -14.61
CA GLU A 316 -3.15 -8.03 -13.34
C GLU A 316 -2.37 -7.12 -12.39
N HIS A 317 -1.05 -7.28 -12.31
CA HIS A 317 -0.19 -6.43 -11.48
C HIS A 317 -0.15 -4.97 -11.98
N LEU A 318 0.07 -4.77 -13.28
CA LEU A 318 0.09 -3.42 -13.89
C LEU A 318 -1.29 -2.73 -13.83
N GLU A 319 -2.38 -3.47 -14.03
CA GLU A 319 -3.75 -2.96 -13.82
C GLU A 319 -3.98 -2.49 -12.38
N ARG A 320 -3.52 -3.27 -11.41
CA ARG A 320 -3.61 -2.93 -9.98
C ARG A 320 -2.89 -1.61 -9.69
N ILE A 321 -1.70 -1.40 -10.23
CA ILE A 321 -0.94 -0.15 -10.09
C ILE A 321 -1.76 1.04 -10.61
N ILE A 322 -2.33 0.93 -11.81
CA ILE A 322 -3.13 2.00 -12.41
C ILE A 322 -4.42 2.29 -11.62
N GLN A 323 -5.07 1.27 -11.06
CA GLN A 323 -6.28 1.47 -10.26
C GLN A 323 -5.96 1.96 -8.83
N PHE A 324 -4.77 1.70 -8.33
CA PHE A 324 -4.35 2.12 -6.99
C PHE A 324 -4.15 3.64 -6.86
N PHE A 325 -3.48 4.28 -7.81
CA PHE A 325 -3.15 5.71 -7.72
C PHE A 325 -4.38 6.62 -7.52
N PRO A 326 -5.49 6.48 -8.29
CA PRO A 326 -6.69 7.28 -8.07
C PRO A 326 -7.29 7.08 -6.67
N TYR A 327 -7.33 5.84 -6.18
CA TYR A 327 -7.83 5.55 -4.84
C TYR A 327 -6.93 6.13 -3.74
N MET A 328 -5.61 6.06 -3.92
CA MET A 328 -4.65 6.70 -3.03
C MET A 328 -4.90 8.22 -2.95
N ALA A 329 -5.13 8.87 -4.10
CA ALA A 329 -5.42 10.31 -4.14
C ALA A 329 -6.75 10.68 -3.44
N VAL A 330 -7.76 9.79 -3.46
CA VAL A 330 -8.99 9.97 -2.66
C VAL A 330 -8.65 9.93 -1.17
N VAL A 331 -7.91 8.91 -0.72
CA VAL A 331 -7.58 8.72 0.70
C VAL A 331 -6.72 9.88 1.22
N ASP A 332 -5.69 10.29 0.47
CA ASP A 332 -4.80 11.38 0.86
C ASP A 332 -5.52 12.73 0.87
N GLY A 333 -6.22 13.06 -0.22
CA GLY A 333 -6.99 14.29 -0.34
C GLY A 333 -8.08 14.43 0.73
N PHE A 334 -8.72 13.33 1.11
CA PHE A 334 -9.69 13.32 2.21
C PHE A 334 -9.04 13.72 3.54
N GLN A 335 -7.86 13.22 3.85
CA GLN A 335 -7.16 13.54 5.09
C GLN A 335 -6.65 14.99 5.10
N HIS A 336 -6.15 15.50 3.96
CA HIS A 336 -5.80 16.91 3.83
C HIS A 336 -7.00 17.79 4.14
N TRP A 337 -8.17 17.48 3.59
CA TRP A 337 -9.39 18.24 3.85
C TRP A 337 -9.79 18.15 5.33
N VAL A 338 -9.86 16.96 5.92
CA VAL A 338 -10.29 16.74 7.32
C VAL A 338 -9.46 17.53 8.32
N TYR A 339 -8.14 17.58 8.13
CA TYR A 339 -7.23 18.10 9.15
C TYR A 339 -6.79 19.55 8.93
N ALA A 340 -6.90 20.09 7.72
CA ALA A 340 -6.41 21.42 7.40
C ALA A 340 -7.45 22.37 6.79
N GLU A 341 -8.52 21.86 6.18
CA GLU A 341 -9.52 22.67 5.49
C GLU A 341 -10.88 22.68 6.18
N ALA A 342 -11.28 21.53 6.75
CA ALA A 342 -12.57 21.41 7.44
C ALA A 342 -12.61 22.24 8.73
N GLY A 343 -13.70 22.99 8.91
CA GLY A 343 -13.92 23.81 10.10
C GLY A 343 -14.03 22.99 11.39
N PRO A 344 -14.01 23.66 12.56
CA PRO A 344 -14.11 23.01 13.85
C PRO A 344 -15.43 22.25 14.04
N ASP A 345 -16.51 22.74 13.43
CA ASP A 345 -17.87 22.18 13.56
C ASP A 345 -18.17 21.09 12.51
N MET A 346 -17.13 20.51 11.85
CA MET A 346 -17.27 19.44 10.87
C MET A 346 -18.04 18.26 11.47
N THR A 347 -19.00 17.76 10.71
CA THR A 347 -19.83 16.60 11.05
C THR A 347 -19.46 15.36 10.23
N ALA A 348 -19.95 14.18 10.62
CA ALA A 348 -19.81 12.97 9.82
C ALA A 348 -20.43 13.13 8.41
N ALA A 349 -21.57 13.81 8.30
CA ALA A 349 -22.20 14.09 7.01
C ALA A 349 -21.36 15.00 6.10
N ASP A 350 -20.52 15.89 6.66
CA ASP A 350 -19.57 16.68 5.87
C ASP A 350 -18.44 15.79 5.33
N MET A 351 -17.97 14.84 6.15
CA MET A 351 -16.97 13.86 5.74
C MET A 351 -17.48 12.95 4.62
N ASP A 352 -18.70 12.45 4.75
CA ASP A 352 -19.35 11.61 3.72
C ASP A 352 -19.45 12.36 2.38
N ARG A 353 -19.90 13.62 2.41
CA ARG A 353 -19.97 14.45 1.20
C ARG A 353 -18.59 14.67 0.58
N GLN A 354 -17.60 15.00 1.39
CA GLN A 354 -16.25 15.24 0.88
C GLN A 354 -15.63 13.97 0.28
N TRP A 355 -15.83 12.82 0.92
CA TRP A 355 -15.39 11.54 0.39
C TRP A 355 -16.04 11.24 -0.97
N ALA A 356 -17.36 11.44 -1.09
CA ALA A 356 -18.08 11.24 -2.35
C ALA A 356 -17.59 12.18 -3.47
N ILE A 357 -17.32 13.46 -3.16
CA ILE A 357 -16.75 14.43 -4.11
C ILE A 357 -15.39 13.95 -4.62
N LEU A 358 -14.50 13.52 -3.73
CA LEU A 358 -13.19 12.98 -4.10
C LEU A 358 -13.31 11.68 -4.89
N TRP A 359 -14.24 10.81 -4.50
CA TRP A 359 -14.51 9.58 -5.22
C TRP A 359 -14.94 9.85 -6.67
N ASP A 360 -15.90 10.75 -6.89
CA ASP A 360 -16.37 11.10 -8.23
C ASP A 360 -15.27 11.74 -9.08
N ARG A 361 -14.39 12.49 -8.45
CA ARG A 361 -13.26 13.15 -9.11
C ARG A 361 -12.22 12.14 -9.60
N PHE A 362 -11.81 11.19 -8.76
CA PHE A 362 -10.68 10.29 -9.02
C PHE A 362 -11.08 8.91 -9.53
N LEU A 363 -12.31 8.47 -9.25
CA LEU A 363 -12.80 7.14 -9.60
C LEU A 363 -14.10 7.18 -10.42
N PRO A 364 -14.16 7.98 -11.51
CA PRO A 364 -15.34 8.05 -12.36
C PRO A 364 -15.59 6.72 -13.07
N GLY A 365 -16.82 6.56 -13.59
CA GLY A 365 -17.21 5.41 -14.43
C GLY A 365 -17.77 4.21 -13.67
N LEU A 366 -17.98 4.34 -12.35
CA LEU A 366 -18.71 3.37 -11.54
C LEU A 366 -20.13 3.87 -11.29
N ASP A 367 -21.08 2.98 -11.49
CA ASP A 367 -22.50 3.26 -11.25
C ASP A 367 -22.85 2.91 -9.80
N TRP A 368 -23.15 3.95 -9.02
CA TRP A 368 -23.53 3.88 -7.61
C TRP A 368 -25.04 4.10 -7.38
N ASP A 369 -25.85 4.15 -8.45
CA ASP A 369 -27.29 4.40 -8.33
C ASP A 369 -27.95 3.40 -7.35
N GLY A 370 -28.61 3.95 -6.29
CA GLY A 370 -29.17 3.17 -5.19
C GLY A 370 -28.18 2.68 -4.13
N PHE A 371 -26.91 3.14 -4.16
CA PHE A 371 -25.84 2.81 -3.21
C PHE A 371 -25.03 4.05 -2.78
N GLU A 372 -25.70 5.18 -2.72
CA GLU A 372 -25.09 6.45 -2.36
C GLU A 372 -24.49 6.40 -0.95
N ALA A 373 -25.20 5.79 0.00
CA ALA A 373 -24.74 5.69 1.39
C ALA A 373 -23.45 4.83 1.49
N GLU A 374 -23.36 3.73 0.75
CA GLU A 374 -22.20 2.84 0.71
C GLU A 374 -20.97 3.53 0.07
N LYS A 375 -21.21 4.39 -0.94
CA LYS A 375 -20.17 5.22 -1.55
C LYS A 375 -19.67 6.28 -0.57
N GLU A 376 -20.58 7.07 0.01
CA GLU A 376 -20.29 8.19 0.89
C GLU A 376 -19.54 7.76 2.16
N THR A 377 -19.87 6.58 2.72
CA THR A 377 -19.22 6.02 3.90
C THR A 377 -17.98 5.17 3.60
N GLY A 378 -17.47 5.22 2.37
CA GLY A 378 -16.29 4.45 1.94
C GLY A 378 -15.05 4.64 2.80
N TRP A 379 -14.88 5.79 3.41
CA TRP A 379 -13.77 6.11 4.30
C TRP A 379 -13.74 5.27 5.59
N HIS A 380 -14.90 4.76 6.07
CA HIS A 380 -14.96 3.87 7.23
C HIS A 380 -14.14 2.58 7.04
N ARG A 381 -14.08 2.08 5.81
CA ARG A 381 -13.43 0.81 5.47
C ARG A 381 -11.92 0.90 5.31
N LYS A 382 -11.36 2.12 5.33
CA LYS A 382 -9.93 2.33 5.15
C LYS A 382 -9.24 2.54 6.49
N LEU A 383 -8.67 1.45 7.03
CA LEU A 383 -8.01 1.44 8.34
C LEU A 383 -6.94 2.56 8.48
N HIS A 384 -6.23 2.90 7.40
CA HIS A 384 -5.19 3.95 7.41
C HIS A 384 -5.74 5.31 7.84
N ILE A 385 -7.00 5.63 7.51
CA ILE A 385 -7.64 6.88 7.92
C ILE A 385 -7.77 6.93 9.45
N PHE A 386 -8.08 5.80 10.08
CA PHE A 386 -8.20 5.68 11.54
C PHE A 386 -6.87 5.53 12.26
N GLN A 387 -5.97 4.71 11.73
CA GLN A 387 -4.75 4.27 12.43
C GLN A 387 -3.51 5.06 12.05
N TYR A 388 -3.32 5.33 10.74
CA TYR A 388 -2.08 5.85 10.17
C TYR A 388 -2.36 7.08 9.28
N PRO A 389 -2.82 8.21 9.85
CA PRO A 389 -3.12 9.41 9.06
C PRO A 389 -1.93 9.84 8.21
N PHE A 390 -2.22 10.21 6.97
CA PHE A 390 -1.26 10.69 5.95
C PHE A 390 -0.23 9.64 5.47
N TYR A 391 -0.29 8.40 5.95
CA TYR A 391 0.65 7.37 5.51
C TYR A 391 0.42 6.93 4.05
N TYR A 392 -0.83 6.98 3.57
CA TYR A 392 -1.22 6.30 2.33
C TYR A 392 -0.54 6.85 1.06
N VAL A 393 -0.13 8.13 1.05
CA VAL A 393 0.63 8.75 -0.05
C VAL A 393 2.03 8.13 -0.21
N GLU A 394 2.60 7.58 0.84
CA GLU A 394 3.92 6.93 0.84
C GLU A 394 3.96 5.76 -0.15
N TYR A 395 2.90 4.95 -0.21
CA TYR A 395 2.77 3.91 -1.23
C TYR A 395 2.74 4.47 -2.66
N GLY A 396 2.11 5.62 -2.88
CA GLY A 396 2.06 6.27 -4.19
C GLY A 396 3.44 6.73 -4.65
N LEU A 397 4.18 7.39 -3.77
CA LEU A 397 5.55 7.85 -4.04
C LEU A 397 6.49 6.66 -4.27
N ALA A 398 6.37 5.64 -3.44
CA ALA A 398 7.12 4.40 -3.59
C ALA A 398 6.83 3.69 -4.93
N GLN A 399 5.56 3.64 -5.34
CA GLN A 399 5.19 3.04 -6.62
C GLN A 399 5.80 3.79 -7.80
N LEU A 400 5.89 5.15 -7.74
CA LEU A 400 6.62 5.91 -8.76
C LEU A 400 8.10 5.56 -8.77
N GLY A 401 8.73 5.40 -7.60
CA GLY A 401 10.12 4.95 -7.49
C GLY A 401 10.31 3.56 -8.08
N ALA A 402 9.44 2.61 -7.72
CA ALA A 402 9.47 1.24 -8.22
C ALA A 402 9.31 1.16 -9.75
N LEU A 403 8.41 1.96 -10.34
CA LEU A 403 8.24 2.06 -11.80
C LEU A 403 9.49 2.61 -12.49
N GLN A 404 10.21 3.55 -11.88
CA GLN A 404 11.47 4.06 -12.41
C GLN A 404 12.57 3.01 -12.34
N VAL A 405 12.69 2.26 -11.23
CA VAL A 405 13.61 1.11 -11.11
C VAL A 405 13.30 0.07 -12.19
N TRP A 406 12.04 -0.25 -12.40
CA TRP A 406 11.59 -1.18 -13.44
C TRP A 406 11.95 -0.69 -14.86
N ARG A 407 11.67 0.57 -15.17
CA ARG A 407 12.06 1.19 -16.44
C ARG A 407 13.57 1.06 -16.72
N ASN A 408 14.39 1.32 -15.70
CA ASN A 408 15.83 1.19 -15.81
C ASN A 408 16.25 -0.26 -16.02
N ALA A 409 15.62 -1.22 -15.30
CA ALA A 409 15.90 -2.65 -15.43
C ALA A 409 15.53 -3.22 -16.82
N MET A 410 14.53 -2.67 -17.49
CA MET A 410 14.22 -3.03 -18.88
C MET A 410 15.30 -2.57 -19.86
N THR A 411 16.08 -1.55 -19.52
CA THR A 411 17.16 -1.03 -20.35
C THR A 411 18.49 -1.73 -20.04
N ASP A 412 18.84 -1.81 -18.75
CA ASP A 412 20.04 -2.50 -18.24
C ASP A 412 19.74 -3.06 -16.84
N GLN A 413 19.37 -4.34 -16.81
CA GLN A 413 18.98 -5.00 -15.56
C GLN A 413 20.13 -5.04 -14.55
N ALA A 414 21.36 -5.29 -14.98
CA ALA A 414 22.50 -5.40 -14.07
C ALA A 414 22.82 -4.05 -13.40
N ALA A 415 22.81 -2.97 -14.17
CA ALA A 415 23.01 -1.62 -13.65
C ALA A 415 21.88 -1.20 -12.70
N ALA A 416 20.62 -1.43 -13.08
CA ALA A 416 19.46 -1.09 -12.25
C ALA A 416 19.46 -1.86 -10.92
N LEU A 417 19.75 -3.17 -10.94
CA LEU A 417 19.85 -3.98 -9.76
C LEU A 417 21.01 -3.57 -8.86
N GLY A 418 22.16 -3.22 -9.44
CA GLY A 418 23.29 -2.69 -8.69
C GLY A 418 22.97 -1.37 -7.99
N ALA A 419 22.27 -0.45 -8.66
CA ALA A 419 21.80 0.81 -8.08
C ALA A 419 20.77 0.55 -6.95
N TYR A 420 19.76 -0.28 -7.21
CA TYR A 420 18.76 -0.68 -6.23
C TYR A 420 19.41 -1.23 -4.94
N ARG A 421 20.30 -2.22 -5.05
CA ARG A 421 20.99 -2.82 -3.89
C ARG A 421 21.88 -1.82 -3.16
N SER A 422 22.59 -0.97 -3.89
CA SER A 422 23.41 0.09 -3.28
C SER A 422 22.57 1.07 -2.47
N ALA A 423 21.38 1.41 -2.95
CA ALA A 423 20.46 2.27 -2.24
C ALA A 423 19.90 1.60 -0.96
N LEU A 424 19.56 0.31 -1.00
CA LEU A 424 19.13 -0.43 0.19
C LEU A 424 20.19 -0.42 1.31
N ALA A 425 21.46 -0.52 0.94
CA ALA A 425 22.58 -0.51 1.87
C ALA A 425 22.78 0.83 2.60
N LEU A 426 22.27 1.94 2.04
CA LEU A 426 22.37 3.27 2.67
C LEU A 426 21.55 3.38 3.95
N GLY A 427 20.53 2.55 4.12
CA GLY A 427 19.65 2.62 5.28
C GLY A 427 19.04 4.01 5.44
N ASN A 428 18.98 4.50 6.67
CA ASN A 428 18.42 5.82 7.01
C ASN A 428 19.50 6.89 7.21
N THR A 429 20.53 6.90 6.33
CA THR A 429 21.68 7.82 6.44
C THR A 429 21.64 8.95 5.42
N ARG A 430 20.66 8.95 4.53
CA ARG A 430 20.50 9.95 3.45
C ARG A 430 19.10 10.54 3.47
N SER A 431 18.95 11.69 2.85
CA SER A 431 17.62 12.27 2.57
C SER A 431 16.83 11.39 1.61
N LEU A 432 15.52 11.54 1.60
CA LEU A 432 14.65 10.76 0.73
C LEU A 432 15.00 10.93 -0.77
N PRO A 433 15.24 12.16 -1.28
CA PRO A 433 15.72 12.35 -2.66
C PRO A 433 17.02 11.62 -2.96
N GLU A 434 18.00 11.65 -2.05
CA GLU A 434 19.29 10.95 -2.25
C GLU A 434 19.13 9.43 -2.27
N LEU A 435 18.20 8.86 -1.49
CA LEU A 435 17.88 7.43 -1.53
C LEU A 435 17.26 7.02 -2.88
N PHE A 436 16.32 7.83 -3.39
CA PHE A 436 15.73 7.62 -4.72
C PHE A 436 16.80 7.72 -5.81
N GLU A 437 17.65 8.75 -5.79
CA GLU A 437 18.75 8.93 -6.75
C GLU A 437 19.74 7.76 -6.73
N ALA A 438 20.08 7.26 -5.55
CA ALA A 438 20.95 6.08 -5.40
C ALA A 438 20.34 4.83 -6.05
N ALA A 439 19.00 4.69 -6.04
CA ALA A 439 18.27 3.61 -6.72
C ALA A 439 18.07 3.87 -8.23
N GLY A 440 18.60 4.99 -8.76
CA GLY A 440 18.41 5.39 -10.15
C GLY A 440 17.03 5.98 -10.45
N ALA A 441 16.34 6.47 -9.43
CA ALA A 441 15.00 7.08 -9.51
C ALA A 441 15.05 8.54 -9.03
N HIS A 442 13.95 9.26 -9.16
CA HIS A 442 13.77 10.59 -8.60
C HIS A 442 12.50 10.63 -7.76
N LEU A 443 12.56 11.27 -6.60
CA LEU A 443 11.39 11.62 -5.83
C LEU A 443 10.59 12.67 -6.60
N ALA A 444 9.41 12.34 -7.11
CA ALA A 444 8.65 13.18 -8.02
C ALA A 444 7.21 13.36 -7.61
N PHE A 445 6.70 14.57 -7.83
CA PHE A 445 5.31 14.98 -7.56
C PHE A 445 4.67 15.63 -8.79
N ASP A 446 5.44 15.81 -9.84
CA ASP A 446 5.09 16.59 -11.01
C ASP A 446 4.32 15.78 -12.06
N ALA A 447 3.58 16.50 -12.89
CA ALA A 447 2.73 15.92 -13.92
C ALA A 447 3.53 15.23 -15.04
N ASP A 448 4.74 15.72 -15.36
CA ASP A 448 5.54 15.17 -16.46
C ASP A 448 6.03 13.77 -16.10
N THR A 449 6.60 13.60 -14.91
CA THR A 449 7.06 12.28 -14.41
C THR A 449 5.90 11.28 -14.26
N VAL A 450 4.79 11.72 -13.66
CA VAL A 450 3.60 10.86 -13.53
C VAL A 450 3.06 10.47 -14.90
N GLY A 451 3.01 11.41 -15.85
CA GLY A 451 2.58 11.17 -17.23
C GLY A 451 3.46 10.16 -17.96
N GLU A 452 4.80 10.33 -17.87
CA GLU A 452 5.77 9.41 -18.47
C GLU A 452 5.62 7.98 -17.94
N LEU A 453 5.53 7.82 -16.62
CA LEU A 453 5.40 6.50 -16.00
C LEU A 453 4.03 5.86 -16.26
N THR A 454 2.97 6.67 -16.33
CA THR A 454 1.63 6.19 -16.74
C THR A 454 1.66 5.67 -18.18
N ALA A 455 2.31 6.39 -19.09
CA ALA A 455 2.46 5.97 -20.48
C ALA A 455 3.31 4.69 -20.60
N LEU A 456 4.36 4.56 -19.76
CA LEU A 456 5.15 3.35 -19.69
C LEU A 456 4.29 2.13 -19.30
N VAL A 457 3.49 2.25 -18.24
CA VAL A 457 2.59 1.16 -17.83
C VAL A 457 1.57 0.85 -18.93
N ALA A 458 0.96 1.88 -19.53
CA ALA A 458 -0.01 1.71 -20.62
C ALA A 458 0.57 0.94 -21.82
N ALA A 459 1.84 1.17 -22.17
CA ALA A 459 2.53 0.49 -23.26
C ALA A 459 2.75 -1.02 -23.01
N HIS A 460 2.67 -1.45 -21.75
CA HIS A 460 2.83 -2.86 -21.35
C HIS A 460 1.51 -3.54 -20.98
N LEU A 461 0.40 -2.81 -21.05
CA LEU A 461 -0.94 -3.37 -20.92
C LEU A 461 -1.50 -3.75 -22.32
N PRO A 462 -2.21 -4.86 -22.47
CA PRO A 462 -2.84 -5.23 -23.73
C PRO A 462 -3.90 -4.17 -24.15
N GLU A 463 -4.03 -3.98 -25.48
CA GLU A 463 -5.02 -3.07 -26.10
C GLU A 463 -6.47 -3.45 -25.78
#